data_d61eafe481e899f4d3ece52a62446e12
#
_entry.id   d61eafe481e899f4d3ece52a62446e12
#
_cell.length_a   1.000
_cell.length_b   1.000
_cell.length_c   1.000
_cell.angle_alpha   90.00
_cell.angle_beta   90.00
_cell.angle_gamma   90.00
#
_symmetry.space_group_name_H-M   'P 1'
#
loop_
_entity.id
_entity.type
_entity.pdbx_description
1 polymer ?
#
loop_
_entity_poly.entity_id
_entity_poly.type
_entity_poly.pdbx_seq_one_letter_code
_entity_poly.pdbx_strand_id
1 'polypeptide(L)' 'MTFDEWMQHVDKVVGHIAFGLSVYDLPDIDFRSLYDAGETAQTAAEEALAAADFPFEELELLD' A
#
# COMPACT_ATOMS: atom_id res chain seq x y z
N MET A 1 16.97 -6.10 2.33
CA MET A 1 16.17 -4.85 2.43
C MET A 1 15.73 -4.65 3.87
N THR A 2 15.94 -3.45 4.40
CA THR A 2 15.48 -3.13 5.74
C THR A 2 13.98 -2.81 5.73
N PHE A 3 13.36 -2.81 6.91
CA PHE A 3 11.96 -2.43 7.03
C PHE A 3 11.72 -1.00 6.50
N ASP A 4 12.62 -0.07 6.82
CA ASP A 4 12.49 1.31 6.34
C ASP A 4 12.54 1.40 4.82
N GLU A 5 13.45 0.66 4.19
CA GLU A 5 13.53 0.62 2.72
C GLU A 5 12.26 0.01 2.13
N TRP A 6 11.77 -1.07 2.76
CA TRP A 6 10.54 -1.72 2.33
C TRP A 6 9.35 -0.75 2.42
N MET A 7 9.26 0.02 3.52
CA MET A 7 8.22 1.03 3.67
C MET A 7 8.29 2.13 2.61
N GLN A 8 9.50 2.51 2.19
CA GLN A 8 9.66 3.46 1.09
C GLN A 8 9.09 2.91 -0.21
N HIS A 9 9.28 1.61 -0.46
CA HIS A 9 8.70 0.97 -1.63
C HIS A 9 7.17 0.91 -1.54
N VAL A 10 6.64 0.62 -0.35
CA VAL A 10 5.19 0.64 -0.13
C VAL A 10 4.63 2.03 -0.44
N ASP A 11 5.30 3.06 0.03
CA ASP A 11 4.88 4.44 -0.22
C ASP A 11 4.87 4.78 -1.71
N LYS A 12 5.89 4.33 -2.44
CA LYS A 12 5.95 4.55 -3.88
C LYS A 12 4.79 3.86 -4.60
N VAL A 13 4.47 2.63 -4.21
CA VAL A 13 3.37 1.90 -4.82
C VAL A 13 2.04 2.60 -4.53
N VAL A 14 1.84 3.06 -3.30
CA VAL A 14 0.65 3.83 -2.93
C VAL A 14 0.53 5.06 -3.82
N GLY A 15 1.62 5.79 -4.03
CA GLY A 15 1.64 6.98 -4.87
C GLY A 15 1.33 6.68 -6.33
N HIS A 16 1.67 5.49 -6.82
CA HIS A 16 1.35 5.08 -8.19
C HIS A 16 -0.12 4.70 -8.34
N ILE A 17 -0.69 4.01 -7.36
CA ILE A 17 -2.07 3.55 -7.42
C ILE A 17 -3.03 4.70 -7.11
N ALA A 18 -2.73 5.44 -6.06
CA ALA A 18 -3.57 6.55 -5.59
C ALA A 18 -2.74 7.84 -5.71
N PHE A 19 -2.75 8.41 -6.89
CA PHE A 19 -1.89 9.52 -7.27
C PHE A 19 -1.95 10.65 -6.25
N GLY A 20 -0.77 11.01 -5.73
CA GLY A 20 -0.65 12.08 -4.77
C GLY A 20 -0.82 11.68 -3.31
N LEU A 21 -1.17 10.42 -3.03
CA LEU A 21 -1.26 9.93 -1.65
C LEU A 21 0.06 9.34 -1.18
N SER A 22 0.30 9.46 0.12
CA SER A 22 1.40 8.78 0.80
C SER A 22 0.82 7.65 1.65
N VAL A 23 1.60 6.59 1.88
CA VAL A 23 1.21 5.53 2.79
C VAL A 23 0.94 6.07 4.20
N TYR A 24 1.60 7.16 4.56
CA TYR A 24 1.45 7.77 5.89
C TYR A 24 0.14 8.57 6.03
N ASP A 25 -0.56 8.82 4.92
CA ASP A 25 -1.88 9.45 4.92
C ASP A 25 -3.00 8.43 5.08
N LEU A 26 -2.67 7.15 5.02
CA LEU A 26 -3.65 6.06 5.09
C LEU A 26 -3.81 5.56 6.52
N PRO A 27 -4.91 4.84 6.82
CA PRO A 27 -5.05 4.20 8.13
C PRO A 27 -3.86 3.29 8.42
N ASP A 28 -3.46 3.26 9.69
CA ASP A 28 -2.35 2.44 10.11
C ASP A 28 -2.74 0.97 10.13
N ILE A 29 -2.04 0.15 9.36
CA ILE A 29 -2.20 -1.30 9.37
C ILE A 29 -0.91 -1.93 9.88
N ASP A 30 -0.92 -3.23 10.12
CA ASP A 30 0.23 -3.93 10.68
C ASP A 30 1.28 -4.22 9.61
N PHE A 31 1.94 -3.16 9.13
CA PHE A 31 2.99 -3.27 8.12
C PHE A 31 4.14 -4.16 8.57
N ARG A 32 4.46 -4.12 9.86
CA ARG A 32 5.58 -4.91 10.36
C ARG A 32 5.33 -6.41 10.22
N SER A 33 4.10 -6.86 10.49
CA SER A 33 3.73 -8.26 10.29
C SER A 33 3.81 -8.66 8.84
N LEU A 34 3.39 -7.77 7.94
CA LEU A 34 3.47 -8.01 6.49
C LEU A 34 4.92 -8.14 6.05
N TYR A 35 5.78 -7.27 6.54
CA TYR A 35 7.20 -7.32 6.23
C TYR A 35 7.83 -8.62 6.77
N ASP A 36 7.54 -8.97 8.01
CA ASP A 36 8.09 -10.18 8.63
C ASP A 36 7.60 -11.46 7.96
N ALA A 37 6.39 -11.43 7.39
CA ALA A 37 5.82 -12.54 6.66
C ALA A 37 6.38 -12.68 5.24
N GLY A 38 7.22 -11.74 4.80
CA GLY A 38 7.82 -11.76 3.47
C GLY A 38 6.90 -11.23 2.39
N GLU A 39 5.85 -10.49 2.73
CA GLU A 39 4.94 -9.92 1.76
C GLU A 39 5.63 -8.82 0.94
N THR A 40 5.18 -8.66 -0.31
CA THR A 40 5.75 -7.63 -1.18
C THR A 40 5.22 -6.24 -0.81
N ALA A 41 5.98 -5.21 -1.21
CA ALA A 41 5.53 -3.84 -1.04
C ALA A 41 4.22 -3.58 -1.79
N GLN A 42 4.04 -4.22 -2.96
CA GLN A 42 2.80 -4.12 -3.74
C GLN A 42 1.61 -4.64 -2.93
N THR A 43 1.72 -5.82 -2.32
CA THR A 43 0.67 -6.40 -1.50
C THR A 43 0.34 -5.50 -0.32
N ALA A 44 1.37 -4.98 0.36
CA ALA A 44 1.18 -4.10 1.52
C ALA A 44 0.48 -2.81 1.14
N ALA A 45 0.86 -2.23 -0.01
CA ALA A 45 0.22 -1.01 -0.50
C ALA A 45 -1.25 -1.24 -0.81
N GLU A 46 -1.57 -2.37 -1.45
CA GLU A 46 -2.94 -2.72 -1.77
C GLU A 46 -3.78 -2.92 -0.51
N GLU A 47 -3.23 -3.57 0.50
CA GLU A 47 -3.93 -3.76 1.77
C GLU A 47 -4.17 -2.43 2.49
N ALA A 48 -3.18 -1.54 2.48
CA ALA A 48 -3.32 -0.22 3.10
C ALA A 48 -4.41 0.59 2.40
N LEU A 49 -4.45 0.55 1.07
CA LEU A 49 -5.47 1.26 0.30
C LEU A 49 -6.84 0.64 0.50
N ALA A 50 -6.93 -0.68 0.59
CA ALA A 50 -8.19 -1.36 0.88
C ALA A 50 -8.72 -0.97 2.27
N ALA A 51 -7.84 -0.81 3.25
CA ALA A 51 -8.22 -0.37 4.59
C ALA A 51 -8.76 1.07 4.58
N ALA A 52 -8.36 1.86 3.58
CA ALA A 52 -8.84 3.23 3.39
C ALA A 52 -10.06 3.30 2.48
N ASP A 53 -10.65 2.17 2.13
CA ASP A 53 -11.80 2.08 1.21
C ASP A 53 -11.52 2.65 -0.17
N PHE A 54 -10.28 2.51 -0.64
CA PHE A 54 -9.92 2.97 -1.98
C PHE A 54 -10.70 2.17 -3.03
N PRO A 55 -11.30 2.82 -4.05
CA PRO A 55 -12.23 2.17 -4.97
C PRO A 55 -11.55 1.38 -6.10
N PHE A 56 -10.84 0.31 -5.77
CA PHE A 56 -10.19 -0.55 -6.76
C PHE A 56 -11.17 -1.12 -7.78
N GLU A 57 -12.34 -1.55 -7.31
CA GLU A 57 -13.35 -2.16 -8.18
C GLU A 57 -13.86 -1.18 -9.21
N GLU A 58 -14.00 0.09 -8.84
CA GLU A 58 -14.42 1.13 -9.77
C GLU A 58 -13.40 1.35 -10.87
N LEU A 59 -12.11 1.25 -10.52
CA LEU A 59 -11.03 1.37 -11.51
C LEU A 59 -11.05 0.21 -12.48
N GLU A 60 -11.34 -0.99 -12.02
CA GLU A 60 -11.44 -2.18 -12.87
C GLU A 60 -12.62 -2.10 -13.81
N LEU A 61 -13.74 -1.56 -13.35
CA LEU A 61 -14.95 -1.44 -14.15
C LEU A 61 -14.82 -0.44 -15.28
N LEU A 62 -13.86 0.45 -15.22
CA LEU A 62 -13.61 1.45 -16.25
C LEU A 62 -12.82 0.89 -17.44
N ASP A 63 -12.28 -0.30 -17.32
CA ASP A 63 -11.47 -0.93 -18.37
C ASP A 63 -12.32 -1.41 -19.56
#